data_f47b9f10a4f62752f5efe6f5c2964d58
#
_entry.id   f47b9f10a4f62752f5efe6f5c2964d58
#
_cell.length_a   1.000
_cell.length_b   1.000
_cell.length_c   1.000
_cell.angle_alpha   90.00
_cell.angle_beta   90.00
_cell.angle_gamma   90.00
#
_symmetry.space_group_name_H-M   'P 1'
#
loop_
_entity.id
_entity.type
_entity.pdbx_description
1 polymer ?
#
loop_
_entity_poly.entity_id
_entity_poly.type
_entity_poly.pdbx_seq_one_letter_code
_entity_poly.pdbx_strand_id
1 'polypeptide(L)'
;MRKVLSILITIMLLAGITTAAIAADEVGLDAAVNGTAAYVLQTVKNPQVDPVGGEWAIIGLARSGYSVPDSYYESYYRTVEKYVKENGAILHDRKYTDNSRVILSLTAAGYDPRDVAGYDLTVALGDFERTIWQGINGPIWALIALDSFDYPIPENKDAETKATRELYLAEILRRQTPDGGWNLTAGLSGPVGANEKGDADLTGMALQALAKYQSSPDVKAATEKALSFLSGLQDRAGGYSSSFSGGSSAIESAVQVIVALCELGIPVDDARFIKNGNSLIDNVLSFRNTDGSFNHDADDKGNNQMSTEQALYALVAAQRAADKKNSLYRMSDTAKRGEWKPSDIIGLPNKHADVNKVPVTSIGKTFNDITNHPNKPAIEALASRGIITGQTDTTFNPDATMTRAEFAAITTRGLGLISGQWSVVSGQETGDADSGQWSVVSGQETGDADSGQFTDVVRSSWYFDAVETAYYYEIVKGTSETKFNPGGTITRQEAAVMVARAAKLCGMDTERTDVEIRDTLAGFGDYRTVANWAQAAMAFCYDTGILDDTEFDIQPGKAILRFEVAEMMYRMLGKAELL
;
A
#
# COMPACT_ATOMS: atom_id res chain seq x y z
N MET A 1 -51.15 -7.69 -57.51
CA MET A 1 -51.16 -6.39 -56.82
C MET A 1 -51.67 -6.46 -55.37
N ARG A 2 -52.76 -7.17 -55.01
CA ARG A 2 -53.24 -7.22 -53.61
C ARG A 2 -52.28 -7.89 -52.61
N LYS A 3 -51.53 -8.90 -53.00
CA LYS A 3 -50.53 -9.57 -52.10
C LYS A 3 -49.27 -8.77 -51.85
N VAL A 4 -48.85 -7.91 -52.77
CA VAL A 4 -47.67 -7.02 -52.60
C VAL A 4 -48.04 -5.84 -51.71
N LEU A 5 -49.26 -5.35 -51.75
CA LEU A 5 -49.74 -4.26 -50.89
C LEU A 5 -49.87 -4.71 -49.41
N SER A 6 -50.28 -5.97 -49.16
CA SER A 6 -50.32 -6.53 -47.80
C SER A 6 -48.94 -6.67 -47.17
N ILE A 7 -47.91 -7.06 -47.93
CA ILE A 7 -46.56 -7.20 -47.44
C ILE A 7 -45.93 -5.83 -47.13
N LEU A 8 -46.22 -4.82 -47.95
CA LEU A 8 -45.74 -3.44 -47.72
C LEU A 8 -46.40 -2.80 -46.50
N ILE A 9 -47.68 -3.07 -46.25
CA ILE A 9 -48.38 -2.56 -45.04
C ILE A 9 -47.92 -3.30 -43.79
N THR A 10 -47.58 -4.59 -43.86
CA THR A 10 -47.02 -5.35 -42.72
C THR A 10 -45.60 -4.90 -42.40
N ILE A 11 -44.79 -4.56 -43.41
CA ILE A 11 -43.44 -4.04 -43.23
C ILE A 11 -43.48 -2.59 -42.65
N MET A 12 -44.44 -1.75 -43.08
CA MET A 12 -44.61 -0.42 -42.50
C MET A 12 -45.19 -0.46 -41.07
N LEU A 13 -46.02 -1.47 -40.71
CA LEU A 13 -46.48 -1.65 -39.35
C LEU A 13 -45.40 -2.26 -38.41
N LEU A 14 -44.47 -3.05 -38.94
CA LEU A 14 -43.31 -3.52 -38.17
C LEU A 14 -42.23 -2.45 -38.01
N ALA A 15 -42.09 -1.50 -38.98
CA ALA A 15 -41.18 -0.36 -38.86
C ALA A 15 -41.76 0.79 -37.97
N GLY A 16 -43.07 0.75 -37.67
CA GLY A 16 -43.74 1.78 -36.85
C GLY A 16 -43.84 1.45 -35.36
N ILE A 17 -43.36 0.27 -34.92
CA ILE A 17 -43.42 -0.14 -33.51
C ILE A 17 -42.04 -0.06 -32.82
N THR A 18 -41.01 0.40 -33.53
CA THR A 18 -39.66 0.55 -32.96
C THR A 18 -39.25 1.99 -32.62
N THR A 19 -40.24 2.90 -32.46
CA THR A 19 -39.93 4.27 -32.05
C THR A 19 -40.89 4.81 -31.03
N ALA A 20 -40.96 4.18 -29.90
CA ALA A 20 -41.38 4.78 -28.64
C ALA A 20 -40.82 4.01 -27.45
N ALA A 21 -39.59 3.52 -27.51
CA ALA A 21 -38.73 3.57 -26.36
C ALA A 21 -38.34 5.06 -26.27
N ILE A 22 -39.02 5.79 -25.41
CA ILE A 22 -38.55 7.05 -24.91
C ILE A 22 -37.13 6.73 -24.41
N ALA A 23 -36.12 7.14 -25.13
CA ALA A 23 -34.79 7.26 -24.58
C ALA A 23 -34.96 8.19 -23.37
N ALA A 24 -35.09 7.63 -22.17
CA ALA A 24 -34.61 8.34 -21.01
C ALA A 24 -33.20 8.76 -21.41
N ASP A 25 -32.94 10.07 -21.46
CA ASP A 25 -31.61 10.59 -21.72
C ASP A 25 -30.68 9.85 -20.75
N GLU A 26 -29.90 8.92 -21.28
CA GLU A 26 -28.87 8.21 -20.51
C GLU A 26 -27.87 9.31 -20.12
N VAL A 27 -27.98 9.79 -18.90
CA VAL A 27 -27.06 10.82 -18.39
C VAL A 27 -25.71 10.17 -18.31
N GLY A 28 -24.84 10.49 -19.25
CA GLY A 28 -23.48 9.96 -19.26
C GLY A 28 -22.76 10.25 -17.94
N LEU A 29 -21.82 9.38 -17.57
CA LEU A 29 -21.08 9.44 -16.29
C LEU A 29 -20.55 10.85 -15.99
N ASP A 30 -19.95 11.53 -16.98
CA ASP A 30 -19.41 12.89 -16.83
C ASP A 30 -20.51 13.94 -16.50
N ALA A 31 -21.66 13.82 -17.13
CA ALA A 31 -22.78 14.72 -16.87
C ALA A 31 -23.37 14.45 -15.47
N ALA A 32 -23.40 13.19 -15.03
CA ALA A 32 -23.81 12.85 -13.68
C ALA A 32 -22.86 13.41 -12.63
N VAL A 33 -21.52 13.20 -12.79
CA VAL A 33 -20.50 13.78 -11.91
C VAL A 33 -20.64 15.29 -11.82
N ASN A 34 -20.67 15.98 -12.97
CA ASN A 34 -20.73 17.45 -13.00
C ASN A 34 -22.02 17.98 -12.37
N GLY A 35 -23.17 17.38 -12.66
CA GLY A 35 -24.45 17.80 -12.10
C GLY A 35 -24.50 17.60 -10.59
N THR A 36 -23.99 16.47 -10.09
CA THR A 36 -23.96 16.18 -8.66
C THR A 36 -22.92 17.04 -7.93
N ALA A 37 -21.75 17.27 -8.51
CA ALA A 37 -20.76 18.18 -7.96
C ALA A 37 -21.30 19.62 -7.85
N ALA A 38 -22.01 20.10 -8.87
CA ALA A 38 -22.67 21.41 -8.84
C ALA A 38 -23.72 21.49 -7.69
N TYR A 39 -24.52 20.46 -7.52
CA TYR A 39 -25.51 20.37 -6.43
C TYR A 39 -24.83 20.39 -5.05
N VAL A 40 -23.81 19.54 -4.84
CA VAL A 40 -23.08 19.47 -3.57
C VAL A 40 -22.42 20.81 -3.25
N LEU A 41 -21.75 21.44 -4.21
CA LEU A 41 -21.13 22.76 -4.01
C LEU A 41 -22.15 23.86 -3.66
N GLN A 42 -23.38 23.76 -4.20
CA GLN A 42 -24.46 24.70 -3.91
C GLN A 42 -25.09 24.48 -2.52
N THR A 43 -25.18 23.24 -2.07
CA THR A 43 -25.87 22.86 -0.81
C THR A 43 -24.92 22.87 0.38
N VAL A 44 -23.66 22.44 0.21
CA VAL A 44 -22.64 22.42 1.25
C VAL A 44 -21.76 23.68 1.13
N LYS A 45 -22.33 24.84 1.46
CA LYS A 45 -21.61 26.11 1.33
C LYS A 45 -20.50 26.31 2.36
N ASN A 46 -20.67 25.74 3.54
CA ASN A 46 -19.75 25.85 4.67
C ASN A 46 -19.44 24.45 5.19
N PRO A 47 -18.48 23.72 4.60
CA PRO A 47 -18.18 22.37 4.98
C PRO A 47 -17.68 22.29 6.44
N GLN A 48 -18.20 21.33 7.19
CA GLN A 48 -17.93 21.11 8.60
C GLN A 48 -16.99 19.91 8.81
N VAL A 49 -16.51 19.72 10.05
CA VAL A 49 -15.86 18.48 10.48
C VAL A 49 -16.98 17.49 10.85
N ASP A 50 -17.54 16.86 9.83
CA ASP A 50 -18.61 15.87 9.91
C ASP A 50 -18.65 15.07 8.59
N PRO A 51 -18.96 13.76 8.61
CA PRO A 51 -19.04 12.97 7.39
C PRO A 51 -19.97 13.59 6.34
N VAL A 52 -21.18 14.00 6.75
CA VAL A 52 -22.19 14.62 5.89
C VAL A 52 -22.11 16.14 5.98
N GLY A 53 -22.02 16.80 4.86
CA GLY A 53 -21.81 18.26 4.80
C GLY A 53 -20.35 18.65 5.11
N GLY A 54 -19.44 17.71 5.05
CA GLY A 54 -18.01 17.89 5.36
C GLY A 54 -17.13 16.96 4.55
N GLU A 55 -16.55 15.93 5.17
CA GLU A 55 -15.46 15.15 4.58
C GLU A 55 -15.86 14.51 3.25
N TRP A 56 -17.04 13.92 3.11
CA TRP A 56 -17.46 13.27 1.86
C TRP A 56 -17.68 14.26 0.72
N ALA A 57 -18.28 15.42 1.03
CA ALA A 57 -18.41 16.51 0.05
C ALA A 57 -17.05 16.99 -0.44
N ILE A 58 -16.09 17.19 0.48
CA ILE A 58 -14.72 17.63 0.15
C ILE A 58 -14.02 16.60 -0.74
N ILE A 59 -14.05 15.30 -0.35
CA ILE A 59 -13.41 14.23 -1.14
C ILE A 59 -14.01 14.17 -2.54
N GLY A 60 -15.35 14.13 -2.64
CA GLY A 60 -16.05 14.08 -3.92
C GLY A 60 -15.71 15.26 -4.82
N LEU A 61 -15.82 16.48 -4.31
CA LEU A 61 -15.53 17.69 -5.07
C LEU A 61 -14.07 17.80 -5.47
N ALA A 62 -13.14 17.53 -4.55
CA ALA A 62 -11.71 17.68 -4.82
C ALA A 62 -11.18 16.66 -5.85
N ARG A 63 -11.79 15.48 -5.90
CA ARG A 63 -11.37 14.42 -6.82
C ARG A 63 -12.13 14.42 -8.16
N SER A 64 -13.23 15.17 -8.28
CA SER A 64 -14.11 15.16 -9.48
C SER A 64 -13.52 15.84 -10.71
N GLY A 65 -12.58 16.78 -10.53
CA GLY A 65 -12.15 17.67 -11.61
C GLY A 65 -13.15 18.79 -11.92
N TYR A 66 -14.27 18.87 -11.21
CA TYR A 66 -15.21 20.00 -11.28
C TYR A 66 -14.55 21.29 -10.79
N SER A 67 -14.89 22.42 -11.40
CA SER A 67 -14.29 23.71 -11.02
C SER A 67 -14.84 24.19 -9.68
N VAL A 68 -14.07 24.00 -8.62
CA VAL A 68 -14.37 24.46 -7.26
C VAL A 68 -13.39 25.58 -6.90
N PRO A 69 -13.86 26.74 -6.37
CA PRO A 69 -12.97 27.80 -5.94
C PRO A 69 -12.00 27.36 -4.84
N ASP A 70 -10.74 27.77 -4.90
CA ASP A 70 -9.74 27.44 -3.86
C ASP A 70 -10.17 27.93 -2.47
N SER A 71 -10.88 29.05 -2.38
CA SER A 71 -11.44 29.59 -1.15
C SER A 71 -12.43 28.62 -0.44
N TYR A 72 -13.06 27.70 -1.18
CA TYR A 72 -13.92 26.67 -0.61
C TYR A 72 -13.12 25.68 0.23
N TYR A 73 -12.00 25.18 -0.34
CA TYR A 73 -11.10 24.27 0.38
C TYR A 73 -10.36 24.96 1.51
N GLU A 74 -10.01 26.23 1.34
CA GLU A 74 -9.42 27.03 2.41
C GLU A 74 -10.41 27.22 3.57
N SER A 75 -11.68 27.46 3.29
CA SER A 75 -12.73 27.56 4.32
C SER A 75 -12.86 26.27 5.11
N TYR A 76 -12.84 25.10 4.43
CA TYR A 76 -12.83 23.81 5.10
C TYR A 76 -11.58 23.64 5.97
N TYR A 77 -10.38 23.92 5.44
CA TYR A 77 -9.14 23.85 6.20
C TYR A 77 -9.21 24.69 7.48
N ARG A 78 -9.73 25.92 7.40
CA ARG A 78 -9.91 26.79 8.58
C ARG A 78 -10.90 26.22 9.59
N THR A 79 -11.95 25.54 9.13
CA THR A 79 -12.89 24.84 10.00
C THR A 79 -12.19 23.70 10.75
N VAL A 80 -11.41 22.88 10.02
CA VAL A 80 -10.61 21.80 10.64
C VAL A 80 -9.56 22.38 11.57
N GLU A 81 -8.83 23.42 11.18
CA GLU A 81 -7.82 24.08 12.00
C GLU A 81 -8.39 24.53 13.35
N LYS A 82 -9.58 25.14 13.32
CA LYS A 82 -10.28 25.55 14.54
C LYS A 82 -10.64 24.35 15.41
N TYR A 83 -11.21 23.32 14.79
CA TYR A 83 -11.61 22.09 15.49
C TYR A 83 -10.42 21.40 16.17
N VAL A 84 -9.28 21.32 15.47
CA VAL A 84 -8.03 20.73 15.97
C VAL A 84 -7.44 21.56 17.11
N LYS A 85 -7.51 22.89 17.07
CA LYS A 85 -7.07 23.75 18.20
C LYS A 85 -7.88 23.52 19.48
N GLU A 86 -9.13 23.12 19.35
CA GLU A 86 -10.04 22.85 20.47
C GLU A 86 -9.90 21.41 21.01
N ASN A 87 -9.60 20.42 20.14
CA ASN A 87 -9.63 18.99 20.46
C ASN A 87 -8.23 18.31 20.45
N GLY A 88 -7.20 18.95 19.85
CA GLY A 88 -5.88 18.35 19.69
C GLY A 88 -5.79 17.40 18.46
N ALA A 89 -4.72 16.61 18.42
CA ALA A 89 -4.46 15.67 17.32
C ALA A 89 -5.43 14.48 17.26
N ILE A 90 -6.02 14.10 18.40
CA ILE A 90 -7.00 13.02 18.50
C ILE A 90 -8.38 13.66 18.55
N LEU A 91 -9.10 13.59 17.41
CA LEU A 91 -10.36 14.33 17.24
C LEU A 91 -11.52 13.75 18.06
N HIS A 92 -11.44 12.48 18.43
CA HIS A 92 -12.44 11.82 19.26
C HIS A 92 -11.79 10.67 20.05
N ASP A 93 -12.07 10.57 21.36
CA ASP A 93 -11.48 9.58 22.28
C ASP A 93 -11.82 8.12 21.98
N ARG A 94 -12.86 7.86 21.20
CA ARG A 94 -13.37 6.53 20.85
C ARG A 94 -13.57 6.27 19.35
N LYS A 95 -13.52 7.31 18.51
CA LYS A 95 -13.85 7.21 17.08
C LYS A 95 -12.67 7.66 16.22
N TYR A 96 -11.64 6.84 16.15
CA TYR A 96 -10.44 7.15 15.37
C TYR A 96 -10.69 7.17 13.85
N THR A 97 -11.86 6.68 13.40
CA THR A 97 -12.34 6.91 12.04
C THR A 97 -12.61 8.39 11.75
N ASP A 98 -12.83 9.24 12.75
CA ASP A 98 -12.97 10.68 12.56
C ASP A 98 -11.63 11.28 12.10
N ASN A 99 -10.51 10.88 12.73
CA ASN A 99 -9.17 11.22 12.25
C ASN A 99 -8.96 10.72 10.81
N SER A 100 -9.30 9.46 10.52
CA SER A 100 -9.12 8.89 9.18
C SER A 100 -9.86 9.69 8.10
N ARG A 101 -11.11 10.08 8.33
CA ARG A 101 -11.89 10.87 7.37
C ARG A 101 -11.33 12.27 7.17
N VAL A 102 -10.94 12.95 8.27
CA VAL A 102 -10.34 14.29 8.18
C VAL A 102 -8.98 14.24 7.48
N ILE A 103 -8.16 13.21 7.71
CA ILE A 103 -6.92 12.98 6.96
C ILE A 103 -7.21 12.87 5.47
N LEU A 104 -8.18 12.04 5.07
CA LEU A 104 -8.55 11.84 3.67
C LEU A 104 -9.07 13.14 3.01
N SER A 105 -9.95 13.87 3.68
CA SER A 105 -10.51 15.10 3.13
C SER A 105 -9.49 16.23 3.03
N LEU A 106 -8.60 16.38 4.02
CA LEU A 106 -7.48 17.33 3.93
C LEU A 106 -6.54 16.96 2.78
N THR A 107 -6.16 15.69 2.67
CA THR A 107 -5.31 15.19 1.59
C THR A 107 -5.95 15.46 0.23
N ALA A 108 -7.24 15.15 0.06
CA ALA A 108 -7.98 15.43 -1.16
C ALA A 108 -8.03 16.93 -1.48
N ALA A 109 -8.26 17.78 -0.46
CA ALA A 109 -8.26 19.23 -0.58
C ALA A 109 -6.87 19.83 -0.79
N GLY A 110 -5.79 19.06 -0.71
CA GLY A 110 -4.43 19.50 -0.96
C GLY A 110 -3.69 20.05 0.26
N TYR A 111 -4.16 19.78 1.47
CA TYR A 111 -3.51 20.19 2.72
C TYR A 111 -2.87 19.01 3.42
N ASP A 112 -1.72 19.25 4.08
CA ASP A 112 -1.01 18.20 4.82
C ASP A 112 -1.68 17.94 6.18
N PRO A 113 -2.24 16.73 6.43
CA PRO A 113 -2.86 16.40 7.72
C PRO A 113 -1.85 16.23 8.86
N ARG A 114 -0.55 16.19 8.56
CA ARG A 114 0.53 16.05 9.57
C ARG A 114 0.93 17.38 10.19
N ASP A 115 0.38 18.49 9.70
CA ASP A 115 0.62 19.81 10.27
C ASP A 115 -0.63 20.70 10.17
N VAL A 116 -1.60 20.44 11.02
CA VAL A 116 -2.80 21.29 11.14
C VAL A 116 -2.69 22.05 12.47
N ALA A 117 -2.42 23.34 12.40
CA ALA A 117 -2.17 24.15 13.60
C ALA A 117 -1.06 23.62 14.53
N GLY A 118 -0.06 22.95 13.99
CA GLY A 118 1.04 22.32 14.73
C GLY A 118 0.74 20.92 15.25
N TYR A 119 -0.42 20.35 14.92
CA TYR A 119 -0.80 18.99 15.29
C TYR A 119 -0.69 18.04 14.09
N ASP A 120 -0.17 16.83 14.35
CA ASP A 120 -0.16 15.74 13.40
C ASP A 120 -1.38 14.84 13.65
N LEU A 121 -2.37 14.88 12.74
CA LEU A 121 -3.61 14.11 12.90
C LEU A 121 -3.42 12.62 12.64
N THR A 122 -2.31 12.23 12.00
CA THR A 122 -2.02 10.83 11.73
C THR A 122 -1.59 10.07 13.00
N VAL A 123 -1.16 10.78 14.05
CA VAL A 123 -0.74 10.19 15.36
C VAL A 123 -1.80 9.28 15.96
N ALA A 124 -3.09 9.62 15.81
CA ALA A 124 -4.18 8.75 16.26
C ALA A 124 -4.07 7.34 15.70
N LEU A 125 -3.69 7.22 14.40
CA LEU A 125 -3.59 5.95 13.69
C LEU A 125 -2.31 5.15 14.02
N GLY A 126 -1.49 5.64 14.94
CA GLY A 126 -0.36 4.93 15.55
C GLY A 126 -0.73 4.08 16.76
N ASP A 127 -1.98 4.14 17.24
CA ASP A 127 -2.50 3.35 18.37
C ASP A 127 -3.42 2.24 17.85
N PHE A 128 -2.95 1.00 17.95
CA PHE A 128 -3.67 -0.15 17.41
C PHE A 128 -4.96 -0.43 18.18
N GLU A 129 -4.91 -0.53 19.52
CA GLU A 129 -6.07 -0.88 20.36
C GLU A 129 -7.19 0.15 20.22
N ARG A 130 -6.85 1.43 20.24
CA ARG A 130 -7.84 2.51 20.11
C ARG A 130 -8.46 2.53 18.72
N THR A 131 -7.66 2.25 17.68
CA THR A 131 -8.16 2.19 16.30
C THR A 131 -9.13 1.04 16.11
N ILE A 132 -8.83 -0.17 16.59
CA ILE A 132 -9.69 -1.34 16.43
C ILE A 132 -10.91 -1.34 17.36
N TRP A 133 -10.99 -0.44 18.31
CA TRP A 133 -12.14 -0.37 19.24
C TRP A 133 -13.48 -0.12 18.52
N GLN A 134 -13.49 0.58 17.40
CA GLN A 134 -14.69 0.75 16.55
C GLN A 134 -15.02 -0.49 15.69
N GLY A 135 -14.49 -1.65 16.05
CA GLY A 135 -14.66 -2.86 15.25
C GLY A 135 -13.87 -2.78 13.95
N ILE A 136 -14.42 -3.39 12.89
CA ILE A 136 -13.74 -3.52 11.60
C ILE A 136 -13.52 -2.16 10.89
N ASN A 137 -14.36 -1.17 11.15
CA ASN A 137 -14.22 0.17 10.56
C ASN A 137 -12.88 0.84 10.91
N GLY A 138 -12.39 0.62 12.13
CA GLY A 138 -11.12 1.20 12.58
C GLY A 138 -9.95 0.87 11.65
N PRO A 139 -9.51 -0.39 11.55
CA PRO A 139 -8.39 -0.77 10.72
C PRO A 139 -8.62 -0.53 9.22
N ILE A 140 -9.86 -0.64 8.72
CA ILE A 140 -10.20 -0.33 7.32
C ILE A 140 -9.88 1.14 7.01
N TRP A 141 -10.48 2.06 7.75
CA TRP A 141 -10.32 3.49 7.48
C TRP A 141 -8.91 4.00 7.82
N ALA A 142 -8.23 3.39 8.80
CA ALA A 142 -6.84 3.69 9.09
C ALA A 142 -5.92 3.38 7.90
N LEU A 143 -6.08 2.19 7.28
CA LEU A 143 -5.30 1.85 6.09
C LEU A 143 -5.61 2.75 4.91
N ILE A 144 -6.90 3.02 4.62
CA ILE A 144 -7.29 3.91 3.51
C ILE A 144 -6.68 5.30 3.71
N ALA A 145 -6.74 5.85 4.92
CA ALA A 145 -6.20 7.17 5.23
C ALA A 145 -4.67 7.22 5.12
N LEU A 146 -3.97 6.27 5.74
CA LEU A 146 -2.51 6.20 5.70
C LEU A 146 -1.98 5.96 4.28
N ASP A 147 -2.69 5.17 3.49
CA ASP A 147 -2.29 4.81 2.14
C ASP A 147 -2.68 5.86 1.08
N SER A 148 -3.51 6.83 1.43
CA SER A 148 -3.99 7.85 0.48
C SER A 148 -2.86 8.69 -0.11
N PHE A 149 -1.82 8.95 0.66
CA PHE A 149 -0.61 9.67 0.26
C PHE A 149 0.67 9.01 0.79
N ASP A 150 0.62 7.69 1.03
CA ASP A 150 1.71 6.88 1.59
C ASP A 150 2.27 7.45 2.91
N TYR A 151 1.39 7.98 3.78
CA TYR A 151 1.81 8.51 5.06
C TYR A 151 2.49 7.43 5.91
N PRO A 152 3.63 7.70 6.56
CA PRO A 152 4.18 6.78 7.56
C PRO A 152 3.20 6.64 8.72
N ILE A 153 3.26 5.52 9.42
CA ILE A 153 2.56 5.41 10.70
C ILE A 153 3.42 6.13 11.75
N PRO A 154 2.94 7.23 12.33
CA PRO A 154 3.72 7.98 13.30
C PRO A 154 3.84 7.21 14.61
N GLU A 155 4.90 7.49 15.36
CA GLU A 155 5.05 6.97 16.70
C GLU A 155 4.03 7.62 17.63
N ASN A 156 3.07 6.84 18.11
CA ASN A 156 2.21 7.21 19.22
C ASN A 156 2.84 6.69 20.52
N LYS A 157 3.34 7.60 21.36
CA LYS A 157 4.05 7.23 22.60
C LYS A 157 3.13 6.70 23.68
N ASP A 158 1.84 7.01 23.61
CA ASP A 158 0.82 6.62 24.57
C ASP A 158 0.11 5.32 24.19
N ALA A 159 0.43 4.76 23.02
CA ALA A 159 -0.15 3.50 22.54
C ALA A 159 0.39 2.30 23.33
N GLU A 160 -0.50 1.45 23.81
CA GLU A 160 -0.15 0.16 24.42
C GLU A 160 0.47 -0.78 23.36
N THR A 161 -0.14 -0.88 22.18
CA THR A 161 0.41 -1.54 21.00
C THR A 161 0.58 -0.51 19.89
N LYS A 162 1.82 -0.32 19.45
CA LYS A 162 2.12 0.53 18.29
C LYS A 162 1.52 -0.11 17.03
N ALA A 163 0.72 0.66 16.32
CA ALA A 163 0.09 0.19 15.10
C ALA A 163 1.14 -0.04 14.00
N THR A 164 0.89 -1.04 13.17
CA THR A 164 1.57 -1.26 11.89
C THR A 164 0.54 -1.58 10.83
N ARG A 165 0.88 -1.41 9.56
CA ARG A 165 0.01 -1.82 8.45
C ARG A 165 -0.30 -3.31 8.49
N GLU A 166 0.67 -4.12 8.89
CA GLU A 166 0.54 -5.57 9.03
C GLU A 166 -0.47 -5.95 10.11
N LEU A 167 -0.48 -5.25 11.26
CA LEU A 167 -1.47 -5.47 12.31
C LEU A 167 -2.88 -5.12 11.82
N TYR A 168 -3.06 -4.01 11.11
CA TYR A 168 -4.34 -3.65 10.53
C TYR A 168 -4.81 -4.65 9.47
N LEU A 169 -3.92 -5.09 8.58
CA LEU A 169 -4.23 -6.13 7.59
C LEU A 169 -4.61 -7.45 8.26
N ALA A 170 -3.83 -7.90 9.24
CA ALA A 170 -4.11 -9.12 9.98
C ALA A 170 -5.49 -9.05 10.67
N GLU A 171 -5.85 -7.90 11.27
CA GLU A 171 -7.15 -7.70 11.91
C GLU A 171 -8.29 -7.74 10.89
N ILE A 172 -8.15 -7.11 9.73
CA ILE A 172 -9.16 -7.18 8.66
C ILE A 172 -9.32 -8.62 8.18
N LEU A 173 -8.23 -9.32 7.85
CA LEU A 173 -8.29 -10.69 7.35
C LEU A 173 -8.88 -11.66 8.36
N ARG A 174 -8.50 -11.54 9.64
CA ARG A 174 -9.01 -12.36 10.74
C ARG A 174 -10.53 -12.29 10.88
N ARG A 175 -11.14 -11.18 10.49
CA ARG A 175 -12.58 -10.91 10.66
C ARG A 175 -13.43 -11.24 9.44
N GLN A 176 -12.85 -11.83 8.39
CA GLN A 176 -13.61 -12.29 7.23
C GLN A 176 -14.61 -13.38 7.64
N THR A 177 -15.88 -13.22 7.27
CA THR A 177 -16.93 -14.18 7.57
C THR A 177 -16.83 -15.44 6.70
N PRO A 178 -17.44 -16.56 7.11
CA PRO A 178 -17.35 -17.83 6.37
C PRO A 178 -17.90 -17.75 4.94
N ASP A 179 -18.86 -16.85 4.66
CA ASP A 179 -19.39 -16.61 3.31
C ASP A 179 -18.49 -15.70 2.44
N GLY A 180 -17.39 -15.20 2.99
CA GLY A 180 -16.39 -14.41 2.28
C GLY A 180 -16.52 -12.90 2.42
N GLY A 181 -17.56 -12.40 3.09
CA GLY A 181 -17.75 -10.97 3.35
C GLY A 181 -17.13 -10.49 4.67
N TRP A 182 -17.49 -9.27 5.06
CA TRP A 182 -17.23 -8.70 6.39
C TRP A 182 -18.51 -8.06 6.92
N ASN A 183 -18.64 -8.01 8.24
CA ASN A 183 -19.70 -7.28 8.93
C ASN A 183 -19.11 -6.53 10.14
N LEU A 184 -19.93 -5.69 10.76
CA LEU A 184 -19.49 -4.81 11.84
C LEU A 184 -19.01 -5.57 13.09
N THR A 185 -19.64 -6.70 13.41
CA THR A 185 -19.50 -7.39 14.71
C THR A 185 -18.72 -8.70 14.65
N ALA A 186 -18.55 -9.30 13.46
CA ALA A 186 -17.86 -10.56 13.31
C ALA A 186 -16.44 -10.49 13.90
N GLY A 187 -16.08 -11.45 14.72
CA GLY A 187 -14.75 -11.53 15.34
C GLY A 187 -14.43 -10.43 16.34
N LEU A 188 -15.41 -9.63 16.82
CA LEU A 188 -15.18 -8.55 17.78
C LEU A 188 -14.71 -9.06 19.15
N SER A 189 -15.29 -10.15 19.62
CA SER A 189 -15.01 -10.72 20.95
C SER A 189 -14.34 -12.10 20.88
N GLY A 190 -13.65 -12.43 19.78
CA GLY A 190 -13.00 -13.72 19.60
C GLY A 190 -13.00 -14.19 18.14
N PRO A 191 -12.90 -15.48 17.87
CA PRO A 191 -13.00 -16.02 16.51
C PRO A 191 -14.35 -15.71 15.87
N VAL A 192 -14.36 -15.56 14.53
CA VAL A 192 -15.60 -15.39 13.76
C VAL A 192 -16.46 -16.66 13.88
N GLY A 193 -17.73 -16.46 14.20
CA GLY A 193 -18.70 -17.57 14.33
C GLY A 193 -19.01 -18.23 12.97
N ALA A 194 -19.27 -19.54 12.98
CA ALA A 194 -19.54 -20.31 11.76
C ALA A 194 -20.80 -19.85 10.98
N ASN A 195 -21.73 -19.14 11.63
CA ASN A 195 -22.96 -18.63 11.02
C ASN A 195 -22.95 -17.13 10.75
N GLU A 196 -21.83 -16.46 11.00
CA GLU A 196 -21.67 -15.02 10.70
C GLU A 196 -21.78 -14.79 9.20
N LYS A 197 -22.48 -13.71 8.84
CA LYS A 197 -22.73 -13.30 7.46
C LYS A 197 -22.09 -11.97 7.17
N GLY A 198 -21.54 -11.83 5.97
CA GLY A 198 -21.07 -10.56 5.47
C GLY A 198 -22.18 -9.55 5.19
N ASP A 199 -21.80 -8.29 5.11
CA ASP A 199 -22.63 -7.16 4.71
C ASP A 199 -21.98 -6.49 3.49
N ALA A 200 -22.76 -5.95 2.56
CA ALA A 200 -22.24 -5.38 1.32
C ALA A 200 -21.37 -4.14 1.58
N ASP A 201 -21.80 -3.26 2.50
CA ASP A 201 -21.10 -2.01 2.80
C ASP A 201 -19.73 -2.29 3.40
N LEU A 202 -19.70 -3.10 4.47
CA LEU A 202 -18.45 -3.42 5.17
C LEU A 202 -17.50 -4.24 4.27
N THR A 203 -18.06 -5.10 3.42
CA THR A 203 -17.26 -5.88 2.46
C THR A 203 -16.65 -4.95 1.40
N GLY A 204 -17.43 -4.00 0.87
CA GLY A 204 -16.92 -2.99 -0.04
C GLY A 204 -15.79 -2.16 0.60
N MET A 205 -16.01 -1.64 1.81
CA MET A 205 -15.00 -0.87 2.54
C MET A 205 -13.74 -1.69 2.84
N ALA A 206 -13.87 -2.97 3.24
CA ALA A 206 -12.71 -3.83 3.47
C ALA A 206 -11.88 -4.04 2.19
N LEU A 207 -12.54 -4.24 1.05
CA LEU A 207 -11.88 -4.37 -0.25
C LEU A 207 -11.13 -3.09 -0.66
N GLN A 208 -11.67 -1.89 -0.35
CA GLN A 208 -10.98 -0.62 -0.57
C GLN A 208 -9.65 -0.56 0.19
N ALA A 209 -9.66 -0.95 1.47
CA ALA A 209 -8.44 -1.00 2.29
C ALA A 209 -7.44 -2.06 1.79
N LEU A 210 -7.92 -3.21 1.32
CA LEU A 210 -7.09 -4.32 0.86
C LEU A 210 -6.53 -4.11 -0.56
N ALA A 211 -7.00 -3.12 -1.31
CA ALA A 211 -6.66 -2.93 -2.73
C ALA A 211 -5.16 -2.74 -2.98
N LYS A 212 -4.44 -2.06 -2.10
CA LYS A 212 -2.98 -1.85 -2.20
C LYS A 212 -2.16 -3.12 -1.98
N TYR A 213 -2.74 -4.13 -1.34
CA TYR A 213 -2.01 -5.29 -0.81
C TYR A 213 -2.25 -6.57 -1.59
N GLN A 214 -2.70 -6.48 -2.85
CA GLN A 214 -3.03 -7.62 -3.71
C GLN A 214 -1.82 -8.49 -4.10
N SER A 215 -0.61 -8.05 -3.83
CA SER A 215 0.61 -8.88 -3.92
C SER A 215 0.70 -9.95 -2.83
N SER A 216 0.01 -9.77 -1.69
CA SER A 216 -0.09 -10.79 -0.63
C SER A 216 -1.05 -11.90 -1.04
N PRO A 217 -0.63 -13.19 -1.03
CA PRO A 217 -1.50 -14.31 -1.38
C PRO A 217 -2.76 -14.39 -0.49
N ASP A 218 -2.64 -14.12 0.81
CA ASP A 218 -3.74 -14.18 1.76
C ASP A 218 -4.75 -13.06 1.48
N VAL A 219 -4.28 -11.84 1.22
CA VAL A 219 -5.13 -10.71 0.83
C VAL A 219 -5.84 -11.01 -0.48
N LYS A 220 -5.11 -11.51 -1.48
CA LYS A 220 -5.70 -11.87 -2.78
C LYS A 220 -6.76 -12.94 -2.62
N ALA A 221 -6.51 -13.99 -1.84
CA ALA A 221 -7.48 -15.06 -1.59
C ALA A 221 -8.73 -14.54 -0.85
N ALA A 222 -8.58 -13.65 0.12
CA ALA A 222 -9.68 -13.00 0.82
C ALA A 222 -10.49 -12.09 -0.13
N THR A 223 -9.80 -11.33 -0.99
CA THR A 223 -10.42 -10.47 -2.01
C THR A 223 -11.29 -11.27 -2.98
N GLU A 224 -10.79 -12.39 -3.51
CA GLU A 224 -11.55 -13.22 -4.47
C GLU A 224 -12.82 -13.83 -3.82
N LYS A 225 -12.75 -14.25 -2.55
CA LYS A 225 -13.93 -14.70 -1.80
C LYS A 225 -14.95 -13.57 -1.64
N ALA A 226 -14.49 -12.37 -1.32
CA ALA A 226 -15.35 -11.21 -1.13
C ALA A 226 -16.02 -10.74 -2.43
N LEU A 227 -15.30 -10.74 -3.55
CA LEU A 227 -15.86 -10.44 -4.87
C LEU A 227 -16.95 -11.48 -5.26
N SER A 228 -16.71 -12.76 -4.96
CA SER A 228 -17.70 -13.82 -5.19
C SER A 228 -18.92 -13.64 -4.30
N PHE A 229 -18.74 -13.29 -3.02
CA PHE A 229 -19.80 -12.96 -2.07
C PHE A 229 -20.65 -11.79 -2.58
N LEU A 230 -20.02 -10.66 -2.93
CA LEU A 230 -20.71 -9.46 -3.44
C LEU A 230 -21.47 -9.75 -4.73
N SER A 231 -20.85 -10.46 -5.68
CA SER A 231 -21.55 -10.84 -6.92
C SER A 231 -22.77 -11.72 -6.67
N GLY A 232 -22.71 -12.61 -5.66
CA GLY A 232 -23.83 -13.46 -5.26
C GLY A 232 -24.94 -12.72 -4.52
N LEU A 233 -24.60 -11.65 -3.80
CA LEU A 233 -25.54 -10.86 -3.01
C LEU A 233 -26.27 -9.80 -3.84
N GLN A 234 -25.69 -9.38 -4.97
CA GLN A 234 -26.23 -8.34 -5.86
C GLN A 234 -27.63 -8.70 -6.37
N ASP A 235 -28.58 -7.79 -6.23
CA ASP A 235 -29.97 -7.97 -6.62
C ASP A 235 -30.19 -7.81 -8.16
N ARG A 236 -31.44 -8.01 -8.61
CA ARG A 236 -31.77 -7.93 -10.03
C ARG A 236 -31.73 -6.52 -10.61
N ALA A 237 -31.80 -5.50 -9.78
CA ALA A 237 -31.68 -4.09 -10.18
C ALA A 237 -30.21 -3.62 -10.22
N GLY A 238 -29.27 -4.51 -9.93
CA GLY A 238 -27.84 -4.20 -9.91
C GLY A 238 -27.35 -3.62 -8.60
N GLY A 239 -28.18 -3.51 -7.58
CA GLY A 239 -27.88 -2.93 -6.26
C GLY A 239 -27.70 -3.95 -5.15
N TYR A 240 -27.74 -3.46 -3.93
CA TYR A 240 -27.63 -4.26 -2.71
C TYR A 240 -28.65 -3.79 -1.67
N SER A 241 -29.15 -4.73 -0.86
CA SER A 241 -29.80 -4.41 0.39
C SER A 241 -28.84 -4.64 1.55
N SER A 242 -28.83 -3.74 2.52
CA SER A 242 -27.97 -3.83 3.70
C SER A 242 -28.82 -4.02 4.96
N SER A 243 -28.20 -4.58 6.00
CA SER A 243 -28.81 -4.67 7.33
C SER A 243 -29.12 -3.29 7.93
N PHE A 244 -28.38 -2.27 7.52
CA PHE A 244 -28.57 -0.88 7.95
C PHE A 244 -29.76 -0.20 7.29
N SER A 245 -30.17 -0.64 6.09
CA SER A 245 -31.33 -0.12 5.35
C SER A 245 -32.65 -0.87 5.67
N GLY A 246 -32.66 -1.68 6.73
CA GLY A 246 -33.85 -2.47 7.08
C GLY A 246 -34.21 -3.56 6.06
N GLY A 247 -33.29 -3.90 5.16
CA GLY A 247 -33.44 -4.91 4.10
C GLY A 247 -33.97 -4.36 2.78
N SER A 248 -34.18 -3.03 2.65
CA SER A 248 -34.44 -2.38 1.36
C SER A 248 -33.12 -2.17 0.60
N SER A 249 -33.21 -2.05 -0.73
CA SER A 249 -32.06 -1.66 -1.55
C SER A 249 -31.75 -0.18 -1.32
N ALA A 250 -30.55 0.11 -0.87
CA ALA A 250 -30.07 1.46 -0.60
C ALA A 250 -28.85 1.77 -1.48
N ILE A 251 -28.74 3.02 -1.90
CA ILE A 251 -27.70 3.49 -2.81
C ILE A 251 -26.30 3.33 -2.20
N GLU A 252 -26.17 3.53 -0.88
CA GLU A 252 -24.88 3.54 -0.18
C GLU A 252 -24.13 2.22 -0.32
N SER A 253 -24.85 1.10 -0.31
CA SER A 253 -24.25 -0.23 -0.47
C SER A 253 -23.63 -0.41 -1.86
N ALA A 254 -24.32 0.01 -2.91
CA ALA A 254 -23.79 -0.02 -4.29
C ALA A 254 -22.58 0.92 -4.43
N VAL A 255 -22.62 2.10 -3.80
CA VAL A 255 -21.54 3.07 -3.74
C VAL A 255 -20.25 2.46 -3.21
N GLN A 256 -20.30 1.76 -2.06
CA GLN A 256 -19.10 1.16 -1.47
C GLN A 256 -18.49 0.09 -2.38
N VAL A 257 -19.31 -0.67 -3.09
CA VAL A 257 -18.83 -1.69 -4.03
C VAL A 257 -18.22 -1.06 -5.28
N ILE A 258 -18.82 0.00 -5.85
CA ILE A 258 -18.22 0.75 -6.97
C ILE A 258 -16.82 1.23 -6.61
N VAL A 259 -16.66 1.89 -5.46
CA VAL A 259 -15.35 2.38 -5.01
C VAL A 259 -14.37 1.22 -4.84
N ALA A 260 -14.81 0.09 -4.27
CA ALA A 260 -13.97 -1.09 -4.10
C ALA A 260 -13.45 -1.65 -5.44
N LEU A 261 -14.32 -1.78 -6.44
CA LEU A 261 -13.92 -2.23 -7.77
C LEU A 261 -12.88 -1.27 -8.39
N CYS A 262 -13.13 0.04 -8.30
CA CYS A 262 -12.21 1.06 -8.81
C CYS A 262 -10.84 1.03 -8.11
N GLU A 263 -10.80 0.87 -6.78
CA GLU A 263 -9.55 0.76 -6.03
C GLU A 263 -8.77 -0.52 -6.39
N LEU A 264 -9.48 -1.62 -6.67
CA LEU A 264 -8.90 -2.89 -7.13
C LEU A 264 -8.49 -2.88 -8.61
N GLY A 265 -8.81 -1.82 -9.36
CA GLY A 265 -8.58 -1.76 -10.81
C GLY A 265 -9.49 -2.69 -11.61
N ILE A 266 -10.64 -3.10 -11.05
CA ILE A 266 -11.67 -3.91 -11.71
C ILE A 266 -12.66 -2.96 -12.40
N PRO A 267 -12.96 -3.16 -13.69
CA PRO A 267 -13.95 -2.35 -14.39
C PRO A 267 -15.32 -2.41 -13.72
N VAL A 268 -16.01 -1.27 -13.63
CA VAL A 268 -17.36 -1.19 -13.01
C VAL A 268 -18.42 -1.92 -13.82
N ASP A 269 -18.15 -2.25 -15.07
CA ASP A 269 -18.94 -3.07 -15.99
C ASP A 269 -18.46 -4.53 -16.05
N ASP A 270 -17.66 -5.00 -15.08
CA ASP A 270 -17.26 -6.39 -14.97
C ASP A 270 -18.51 -7.30 -14.95
N ALA A 271 -18.50 -8.33 -15.79
CA ALA A 271 -19.65 -9.21 -16.01
C ALA A 271 -20.19 -9.87 -14.71
N ARG A 272 -19.36 -10.03 -13.69
CA ARG A 272 -19.77 -10.53 -12.36
C ARG A 272 -20.80 -9.62 -11.69
N PHE A 273 -20.74 -8.31 -11.98
CA PHE A 273 -21.55 -7.26 -11.36
C PHE A 273 -22.61 -6.67 -12.28
N ILE A 274 -22.97 -7.39 -13.35
CA ILE A 274 -24.12 -7.07 -14.22
C ILE A 274 -25.26 -8.05 -13.93
N LYS A 275 -26.41 -7.55 -13.47
CA LYS A 275 -27.60 -8.36 -13.18
C LYS A 275 -28.79 -7.90 -14.02
N ASN A 276 -29.37 -8.81 -14.82
CA ASN A 276 -30.46 -8.49 -15.76
C ASN A 276 -30.17 -7.32 -16.71
N GLY A 277 -28.89 -7.09 -17.05
CA GLY A 277 -28.46 -5.97 -17.88
C GLY A 277 -28.19 -4.68 -17.13
N ASN A 278 -28.43 -4.63 -15.81
CA ASN A 278 -28.15 -3.46 -14.96
C ASN A 278 -26.76 -3.60 -14.31
N SER A 279 -25.93 -2.60 -14.46
CA SER A 279 -24.66 -2.44 -13.75
C SER A 279 -24.88 -1.75 -12.39
N LEU A 280 -23.81 -1.69 -11.59
CA LEU A 280 -23.80 -0.91 -10.34
C LEU A 280 -24.02 0.60 -10.61
N ILE A 281 -23.49 1.11 -11.71
CA ILE A 281 -23.66 2.52 -12.10
C ILE A 281 -25.13 2.78 -12.49
N ASP A 282 -25.76 1.88 -13.26
CA ASP A 282 -27.18 2.01 -13.61
C ASP A 282 -28.05 2.02 -12.34
N ASN A 283 -27.73 1.16 -11.37
CA ASN A 283 -28.42 1.14 -10.09
C ASN A 283 -28.27 2.46 -9.34
N VAL A 284 -27.06 2.98 -9.17
CA VAL A 284 -26.82 4.26 -8.50
C VAL A 284 -27.54 5.40 -9.23
N LEU A 285 -27.45 5.47 -10.56
CA LEU A 285 -28.11 6.52 -11.34
C LEU A 285 -29.65 6.44 -11.29
N SER A 286 -30.25 5.28 -10.98
CA SER A 286 -31.70 5.15 -10.82
C SER A 286 -32.24 5.92 -9.60
N PHE A 287 -31.41 6.27 -8.63
CA PHE A 287 -31.77 7.09 -7.47
C PHE A 287 -31.54 8.60 -7.69
N ARG A 288 -31.05 9.00 -8.88
CA ARG A 288 -30.68 10.38 -9.19
C ARG A 288 -31.90 11.24 -9.50
N ASN A 289 -31.99 12.40 -8.86
CA ASN A 289 -32.98 13.44 -9.16
C ASN A 289 -32.52 14.37 -10.29
N THR A 290 -33.45 15.09 -10.88
CA THR A 290 -33.19 16.03 -12.00
C THR A 290 -32.30 17.21 -11.61
N ASP A 291 -32.23 17.57 -10.33
CA ASP A 291 -31.38 18.62 -9.79
C ASP A 291 -29.94 18.17 -9.48
N GLY A 292 -29.65 16.90 -9.66
CA GLY A 292 -28.34 16.29 -9.40
C GLY A 292 -28.19 15.68 -8.02
N SER A 293 -29.17 15.77 -7.16
CA SER A 293 -29.23 15.06 -5.87
C SER A 293 -29.59 13.59 -6.03
N PHE A 294 -29.49 12.84 -4.94
CA PHE A 294 -29.86 11.42 -4.88
C PHE A 294 -30.80 11.14 -3.72
N ASN A 295 -31.67 10.17 -3.90
CA ASN A 295 -32.50 9.58 -2.87
C ASN A 295 -31.73 8.46 -2.15
N HIS A 296 -32.12 8.14 -0.91
CA HIS A 296 -31.55 7.02 -0.16
C HIS A 296 -32.02 5.66 -0.71
N ASP A 297 -33.33 5.54 -0.95
CA ASP A 297 -33.97 4.34 -1.51
C ASP A 297 -35.09 4.72 -2.48
N ALA A 298 -35.78 3.71 -3.03
CA ALA A 298 -36.86 3.91 -4.00
C ALA A 298 -38.11 4.56 -3.39
N ASP A 299 -38.29 4.49 -2.09
CA ASP A 299 -39.45 5.04 -1.36
C ASP A 299 -39.21 6.46 -0.84
N ASP A 300 -37.92 6.88 -0.77
CA ASP A 300 -37.50 8.24 -0.42
C ASP A 300 -37.91 9.22 -1.53
N LYS A 301 -38.64 10.27 -1.19
CA LYS A 301 -39.11 11.30 -2.13
C LYS A 301 -38.44 12.66 -1.95
N GLY A 302 -37.38 12.68 -1.19
CA GLY A 302 -36.64 13.89 -0.89
C GLY A 302 -35.15 13.76 -1.23
N ASN A 303 -34.46 14.89 -1.35
CA ASN A 303 -33.04 14.93 -1.53
C ASN A 303 -32.35 14.42 -0.25
N ASN A 304 -31.58 13.35 -0.35
CA ASN A 304 -30.78 12.85 0.77
C ASN A 304 -29.35 13.35 0.63
N GLN A 305 -28.89 14.17 1.58
CA GLN A 305 -27.56 14.78 1.52
C GLN A 305 -26.45 13.72 1.61
N MET A 306 -26.60 12.74 2.52
CA MET A 306 -25.63 11.66 2.68
C MET A 306 -25.50 10.83 1.40
N SER A 307 -26.63 10.39 0.85
CA SER A 307 -26.67 9.60 -0.38
C SER A 307 -26.08 10.37 -1.57
N THR A 308 -26.35 11.68 -1.64
CA THR A 308 -25.83 12.55 -2.70
C THR A 308 -24.31 12.69 -2.65
N GLU A 309 -23.73 12.91 -1.47
CA GLU A 309 -22.29 13.02 -1.30
C GLU A 309 -21.59 11.70 -1.55
N GLN A 310 -22.20 10.59 -1.10
CA GLN A 310 -21.66 9.25 -1.34
C GLN A 310 -21.76 8.86 -2.82
N ALA A 311 -22.87 9.17 -3.48
CA ALA A 311 -23.00 8.99 -4.93
C ALA A 311 -21.96 9.80 -5.70
N LEU A 312 -21.71 11.06 -5.29
CA LEU A 312 -20.68 11.88 -5.93
C LEU A 312 -19.33 11.18 -5.92
N TYR A 313 -18.82 10.76 -4.75
CA TYR A 313 -17.48 10.18 -4.71
C TYR A 313 -17.40 8.81 -5.42
N ALA A 314 -18.49 8.03 -5.47
CA ALA A 314 -18.52 6.78 -6.22
C ALA A 314 -18.51 6.99 -7.73
N LEU A 315 -19.31 7.94 -8.24
CA LEU A 315 -19.29 8.33 -9.65
C LEU A 315 -17.93 8.90 -10.06
N VAL A 316 -17.30 9.70 -9.16
CA VAL A 316 -15.93 10.21 -9.34
C VAL A 316 -14.92 9.06 -9.37
N ALA A 317 -15.05 8.04 -8.52
CA ALA A 317 -14.18 6.86 -8.56
C ALA A 317 -14.28 6.16 -9.93
N ALA A 318 -15.50 5.95 -10.42
CA ALA A 318 -15.75 5.34 -11.73
C ALA A 318 -15.20 6.20 -12.89
N GLN A 319 -15.41 7.51 -12.87
CA GLN A 319 -14.87 8.45 -13.87
C GLN A 319 -13.34 8.42 -13.88
N ARG A 320 -12.70 8.49 -12.71
CA ARG A 320 -11.23 8.42 -12.60
C ARG A 320 -10.67 7.12 -13.12
N ALA A 321 -11.36 5.98 -12.86
CA ALA A 321 -10.98 4.68 -13.39
C ALA A 321 -11.09 4.64 -14.93
N ALA A 322 -12.18 5.17 -15.51
CA ALA A 322 -12.36 5.29 -16.96
C ALA A 322 -11.27 6.18 -17.61
N ASP A 323 -10.90 7.28 -16.95
CA ASP A 323 -9.86 8.20 -17.37
C ASP A 323 -8.44 7.70 -17.10
N LYS A 324 -8.25 6.54 -16.48
CA LYS A 324 -6.95 5.99 -16.08
C LYS A 324 -6.16 6.91 -15.17
N LYS A 325 -6.83 7.69 -14.33
CA LYS A 325 -6.25 8.53 -13.29
C LYS A 325 -6.02 7.70 -12.01
N ASN A 326 -5.26 8.25 -11.07
CA ASN A 326 -5.19 7.67 -9.73
C ASN A 326 -6.60 7.45 -9.18
N SER A 327 -6.81 6.36 -8.45
CA SER A 327 -8.12 6.03 -7.87
C SER A 327 -8.59 7.12 -6.87
N LEU A 328 -9.80 6.98 -6.35
CA LEU A 328 -10.37 7.96 -5.43
C LEU A 328 -9.46 8.22 -4.23
N TYR A 329 -8.93 7.15 -3.65
CA TYR A 329 -8.12 7.20 -2.43
C TYR A 329 -6.60 7.14 -2.67
N ARG A 330 -6.11 7.10 -3.91
CA ARG A 330 -4.71 7.28 -4.26
C ARG A 330 -4.47 8.73 -4.67
N MET A 331 -4.00 9.54 -3.73
CA MET A 331 -4.06 11.01 -3.83
C MET A 331 -2.72 11.67 -4.15
N SER A 332 -1.71 10.92 -4.62
CA SER A 332 -0.41 11.48 -5.00
C SER A 332 -0.48 12.48 -6.16
N ASP A 333 -1.59 12.50 -6.90
CA ASP A 333 -1.90 13.44 -7.99
C ASP A 333 -2.65 14.71 -7.52
N THR A 334 -2.86 14.89 -6.22
CA THR A 334 -3.57 16.05 -5.68
C THR A 334 -2.71 17.31 -5.76
N ALA A 335 -3.30 18.41 -6.19
CA ALA A 335 -2.64 19.73 -6.17
C ALA A 335 -2.42 20.17 -4.71
N LYS A 336 -1.16 20.38 -4.32
CA LYS A 336 -0.81 20.80 -2.97
C LYS A 336 -1.19 22.25 -2.72
N ARG A 337 -1.81 22.52 -1.58
CA ARG A 337 -2.15 23.85 -1.03
C ARG A 337 -1.46 24.01 0.32
N GLY A 338 -0.90 25.20 0.57
CA GLY A 338 -0.13 25.44 1.78
C GLY A 338 1.24 24.74 1.81
N GLU A 339 1.86 24.74 2.97
CA GLU A 339 3.14 24.07 3.19
C GLU A 339 2.86 22.59 3.51
N TRP A 340 3.59 21.72 2.84
CA TRP A 340 3.59 20.29 3.14
C TRP A 340 4.90 19.96 3.83
N LYS A 341 4.83 19.19 4.91
CA LYS A 341 6.03 18.52 5.41
C LYS A 341 6.64 17.77 4.23
N PRO A 342 7.97 17.76 4.11
CA PRO A 342 8.60 16.93 3.09
C PRO A 342 7.90 15.58 3.08
N SER A 343 7.52 15.10 1.90
CA SER A 343 7.06 13.72 1.78
C SER A 343 8.18 12.91 2.41
N ASP A 344 7.85 12.13 3.44
CA ASP A 344 8.81 11.20 3.97
C ASP A 344 9.18 10.32 2.79
N ILE A 345 10.35 10.60 2.25
CA ILE A 345 10.95 9.73 1.26
C ILE A 345 11.01 8.39 1.98
N ILE A 346 10.32 7.37 1.44
CA ILE A 346 10.41 6.03 2.03
C ILE A 346 11.89 5.69 2.07
N GLY A 347 12.44 5.55 3.26
CA GLY A 347 13.87 5.49 3.48
C GLY A 347 14.53 6.86 3.66
N LEU A 348 15.83 6.86 3.86
CA LEU A 348 16.62 8.07 4.12
C LEU A 348 16.69 8.98 2.89
N PRO A 349 16.85 10.32 3.08
CA PRO A 349 16.85 11.29 1.99
C PRO A 349 17.87 11.04 0.87
N ASN A 350 19.03 10.47 1.22
CA ASN A 350 20.12 10.22 0.28
C ASN A 350 20.16 8.78 -0.26
N LYS A 351 19.07 8.00 -0.07
CA LYS A 351 19.04 6.63 -0.58
C LYS A 351 19.09 6.61 -2.11
N HIS A 352 19.75 5.60 -2.66
CA HIS A 352 19.78 5.36 -4.10
C HIS A 352 18.33 5.20 -4.64
N ALA A 353 18.07 5.75 -5.84
CA ALA A 353 16.73 5.77 -6.44
C ALA A 353 16.14 4.37 -6.62
N ASP A 354 16.97 3.36 -6.90
CA ASP A 354 16.53 1.98 -7.12
C ASP A 354 16.28 1.21 -5.84
N VAL A 355 16.70 1.73 -4.68
CA VAL A 355 16.38 1.10 -3.38
C VAL A 355 14.93 1.36 -3.03
N ASN A 356 14.18 0.30 -2.79
CA ASN A 356 12.75 0.35 -2.51
C ASN A 356 12.41 -0.40 -1.23
N LYS A 357 11.42 0.11 -0.51
CA LYS A 357 10.81 -0.63 0.60
C LYS A 357 10.11 -1.87 0.08
N VAL A 358 10.44 -3.02 0.65
CA VAL A 358 9.81 -4.30 0.28
C VAL A 358 8.50 -4.45 1.02
N PRO A 359 7.35 -4.59 0.32
CA PRO A 359 6.05 -4.76 0.96
C PRO A 359 5.93 -6.10 1.68
N VAL A 360 5.06 -6.16 2.67
CA VAL A 360 4.67 -7.44 3.30
C VAL A 360 3.83 -8.23 2.29
N THR A 361 4.30 -9.43 1.95
CA THR A 361 3.64 -10.33 0.99
C THR A 361 3.06 -11.59 1.65
N SER A 362 3.47 -11.91 2.89
CA SER A 362 3.07 -13.13 3.61
C SER A 362 2.85 -12.81 5.09
N ILE A 363 1.66 -12.28 5.40
CA ILE A 363 1.31 -11.88 6.79
C ILE A 363 1.33 -13.12 7.69
N GLY A 364 1.96 -12.98 8.87
CA GLY A 364 2.05 -14.04 9.85
C GLY A 364 3.00 -15.20 9.48
N LYS A 365 3.84 -15.03 8.46
CA LYS A 365 4.85 -16.03 8.09
C LYS A 365 5.80 -16.26 9.26
N THR A 366 5.84 -17.50 9.74
CA THR A 366 6.71 -17.96 10.84
C THR A 366 7.28 -19.34 10.53
N PHE A 367 8.17 -19.83 11.41
CA PHE A 367 8.77 -21.15 11.30
C PHE A 367 8.69 -21.88 12.64
N ASN A 368 8.56 -23.21 12.60
CA ASN A 368 8.35 -24.02 13.80
C ASN A 368 9.56 -24.00 14.76
N ASP A 369 10.75 -23.86 14.20
CA ASP A 369 12.03 -23.93 14.91
C ASP A 369 12.49 -22.60 15.52
N ILE A 370 11.70 -21.51 15.32
CA ILE A 370 12.01 -20.20 15.94
C ILE A 370 11.02 -19.81 17.06
N THR A 371 10.12 -20.70 17.48
CA THR A 371 9.05 -20.39 18.43
C THR A 371 9.54 -19.68 19.70
N ASN A 372 10.68 -20.10 20.24
CA ASN A 372 11.30 -19.51 21.43
C ASN A 372 12.64 -18.82 21.13
N HIS A 373 12.95 -18.57 19.86
CA HIS A 373 14.21 -17.96 19.50
C HIS A 373 14.17 -16.44 19.75
N PRO A 374 15.19 -15.82 20.36
CA PRO A 374 15.20 -14.39 20.70
C PRO A 374 15.05 -13.50 19.47
N ASN A 375 15.60 -13.89 18.31
CA ASN A 375 15.53 -13.14 17.06
C ASN A 375 14.27 -13.46 16.21
N LYS A 376 13.26 -14.14 16.79
CA LYS A 376 11.99 -14.43 16.11
C LYS A 376 11.36 -13.20 15.45
N PRO A 377 11.28 -12.03 16.11
CA PRO A 377 10.68 -10.83 15.49
C PRO A 377 11.40 -10.40 14.21
N ALA A 378 12.72 -10.42 14.20
CA ALA A 378 13.52 -10.05 13.02
C ALA A 378 13.32 -11.06 11.86
N ILE A 379 13.32 -12.36 12.18
CA ILE A 379 13.10 -13.42 11.20
C ILE A 379 11.71 -13.30 10.59
N GLU A 380 10.66 -13.14 11.40
CA GLU A 380 9.27 -13.00 10.92
C GLU A 380 9.05 -11.74 10.10
N ALA A 381 9.62 -10.61 10.52
CA ALA A 381 9.51 -9.35 9.80
C ALA A 381 10.13 -9.41 8.39
N LEU A 382 11.26 -10.10 8.24
CA LEU A 382 11.92 -10.27 6.94
C LEU A 382 11.26 -11.39 6.11
N ALA A 383 10.82 -12.47 6.75
CA ALA A 383 10.12 -13.56 6.07
C ALA A 383 8.77 -13.15 5.53
N SER A 384 8.02 -12.30 6.25
CA SER A 384 6.74 -11.75 5.80
C SER A 384 6.87 -10.89 4.54
N ARG A 385 8.06 -10.36 4.26
CA ARG A 385 8.40 -9.59 3.05
C ARG A 385 9.08 -10.43 1.96
N GLY A 386 9.30 -11.72 2.19
CA GLY A 386 10.03 -12.57 1.26
C GLY A 386 11.52 -12.23 1.13
N ILE A 387 12.06 -11.39 2.03
CA ILE A 387 13.49 -11.03 2.05
C ILE A 387 14.32 -12.23 2.43
N ILE A 388 13.90 -12.96 3.47
CA ILE A 388 14.49 -14.26 3.84
C ILE A 388 13.48 -15.40 3.62
N THR A 389 14.01 -16.56 3.36
CA THR A 389 13.22 -17.80 3.22
C THR A 389 13.71 -18.85 4.20
N GLY A 390 12.81 -19.77 4.61
CA GLY A 390 13.21 -20.96 5.35
C GLY A 390 14.06 -21.89 4.50
N GLN A 391 14.74 -22.84 5.14
CA GLN A 391 15.33 -23.99 4.44
C GLN A 391 14.24 -24.94 3.91
N THR A 392 13.10 -24.94 4.59
CA THR A 392 11.85 -25.54 4.13
C THR A 392 10.70 -24.56 4.37
N ASP A 393 9.50 -24.91 3.96
CA ASP A 393 8.32 -24.07 4.20
C ASP A 393 8.03 -23.86 5.70
N THR A 394 8.49 -24.73 6.57
CA THR A 394 8.19 -24.74 8.00
C THR A 394 9.40 -24.58 8.91
N THR A 395 10.63 -24.59 8.40
CA THR A 395 11.86 -24.48 9.19
C THR A 395 12.80 -23.41 8.66
N PHE A 396 13.35 -22.60 9.55
CA PHE A 396 14.32 -21.55 9.24
C PHE A 396 15.77 -22.01 9.40
N ASN A 397 16.02 -22.87 10.39
CA ASN A 397 17.34 -23.35 10.83
C ASN A 397 18.25 -22.18 11.28
N PRO A 398 17.89 -21.47 12.37
CA PRO A 398 18.53 -20.22 12.78
C PRO A 398 20.04 -20.35 13.03
N ASP A 399 20.48 -21.49 13.59
CA ASP A 399 21.89 -21.73 13.98
C ASP A 399 22.76 -22.29 12.84
N ALA A 400 22.23 -22.46 11.65
CA ALA A 400 23.03 -22.86 10.49
C ALA A 400 23.86 -21.68 9.97
N THR A 401 25.01 -21.99 9.39
CA THR A 401 25.83 -21.00 8.68
C THR A 401 25.19 -20.59 7.36
N MET A 402 25.60 -19.44 6.84
CA MET A 402 25.10 -18.89 5.59
C MET A 402 26.19 -18.85 4.52
N THR A 403 25.79 -19.11 3.27
CA THR A 403 26.69 -18.98 2.12
C THR A 403 26.72 -17.54 1.59
N ARG A 404 27.77 -17.20 0.84
CA ARG A 404 27.95 -15.89 0.18
C ARG A 404 26.80 -15.60 -0.78
N ALA A 405 26.33 -16.60 -1.53
CA ALA A 405 25.22 -16.45 -2.46
C ALA A 405 23.89 -16.18 -1.75
N GLU A 406 23.59 -16.88 -0.65
CA GLU A 406 22.41 -16.64 0.16
C GLU A 406 22.41 -15.22 0.74
N PHE A 407 23.55 -14.75 1.22
CA PHE A 407 23.67 -13.40 1.78
C PHE A 407 23.47 -12.32 0.70
N ALA A 408 24.06 -12.47 -0.49
CA ALA A 408 23.83 -11.57 -1.62
C ALA A 408 22.34 -11.51 -1.99
N ALA A 409 21.67 -12.66 -2.05
CA ALA A 409 20.25 -12.72 -2.36
C ALA A 409 19.35 -12.09 -1.28
N ILE A 410 19.68 -12.23 0.01
CA ILE A 410 18.97 -11.57 1.11
C ILE A 410 19.14 -10.06 1.02
N THR A 411 20.35 -9.59 0.77
CA THR A 411 20.64 -8.16 0.72
C THR A 411 19.96 -7.49 -0.45
N THR A 412 20.03 -8.04 -1.67
CA THR A 412 19.35 -7.48 -2.85
C THR A 412 17.84 -7.46 -2.69
N ARG A 413 17.24 -8.55 -2.16
CA ARG A 413 15.81 -8.59 -1.84
C ARG A 413 15.44 -7.58 -0.76
N GLY A 414 16.25 -7.45 0.29
CA GLY A 414 16.01 -6.49 1.39
C GLY A 414 15.99 -5.04 0.93
N LEU A 415 16.78 -4.71 -0.08
CA LEU A 415 16.80 -3.39 -0.70
C LEU A 415 15.75 -3.20 -1.80
N GLY A 416 14.94 -4.22 -2.10
CA GLY A 416 13.95 -4.16 -3.18
C GLY A 416 14.57 -3.93 -4.56
N LEU A 417 15.84 -4.33 -4.77
CA LEU A 417 16.52 -4.23 -6.04
C LEU A 417 15.97 -5.32 -6.98
N ILE A 418 15.40 -4.90 -8.11
CA ILE A 418 14.79 -5.82 -9.06
C ILE A 418 15.90 -6.47 -9.89
N SER A 419 16.01 -7.80 -9.80
CA SER A 419 16.86 -8.59 -10.69
C SER A 419 16.29 -8.57 -12.12
N GLY A 420 17.14 -8.32 -13.12
CA GLY A 420 16.79 -8.46 -14.53
C GLY A 420 16.41 -7.18 -15.28
N GLN A 421 16.56 -5.98 -14.74
CA GLN A 421 16.47 -4.74 -15.53
C GLN A 421 17.76 -4.43 -16.34
N TRP A 422 18.52 -5.45 -16.67
CA TRP A 422 19.72 -5.33 -17.51
C TRP A 422 19.32 -5.44 -18.99
N SER A 423 18.78 -4.38 -19.57
CA SER A 423 18.88 -4.27 -21.02
C SER A 423 20.30 -3.84 -21.33
N VAL A 424 21.06 -4.75 -21.91
CA VAL A 424 22.30 -4.43 -22.61
C VAL A 424 21.94 -3.41 -23.69
N VAL A 425 22.13 -2.12 -23.41
CA VAL A 425 22.15 -1.11 -24.46
C VAL A 425 23.50 -1.21 -25.13
N SER A 426 23.54 -2.02 -26.19
CA SER A 426 24.66 -2.01 -27.13
C SER A 426 24.65 -0.67 -27.87
N GLY A 427 25.66 0.17 -27.61
CA GLY A 427 26.18 1.14 -28.58
C GLY A 427 25.55 2.52 -28.64
N GLN A 428 26.19 3.52 -28.15
CA GLN A 428 26.95 4.60 -28.81
C GLN A 428 27.33 5.68 -27.81
N GLU A 429 28.62 5.98 -27.81
CA GLU A 429 29.20 7.10 -27.07
C GLU A 429 28.75 8.44 -27.65
N THR A 430 28.34 9.39 -26.80
CA THR A 430 28.70 10.80 -26.94
C THR A 430 28.79 11.38 -25.52
N GLY A 431 29.98 11.90 -25.19
CA GLY A 431 30.27 12.40 -23.87
C GLY A 431 29.65 13.74 -23.57
N ASP A 432 29.40 13.94 -22.29
CA ASP A 432 29.65 15.20 -21.58
C ASP A 432 29.80 14.92 -20.08
N ALA A 433 30.96 15.22 -19.56
CA ALA A 433 31.34 15.02 -18.18
C ALA A 433 30.96 16.26 -17.36
N ASP A 434 29.74 16.34 -16.85
CA ASP A 434 29.37 17.24 -15.73
C ASP A 434 27.94 17.02 -15.14
N SER A 435 27.43 15.80 -15.15
CA SER A 435 26.22 15.46 -14.38
C SER A 435 26.43 14.08 -13.80
N GLY A 436 26.53 13.97 -12.48
CA GLY A 436 26.83 12.73 -11.73
C GLY A 436 26.01 11.49 -12.10
N GLN A 437 26.01 11.14 -13.35
CA GLN A 437 25.38 9.97 -13.95
C GLN A 437 26.48 8.90 -14.12
N TRP A 438 26.33 7.81 -13.40
CA TRP A 438 27.22 6.66 -13.47
C TRP A 438 27.13 6.03 -14.86
N SER A 439 28.22 6.11 -15.62
CA SER A 439 28.32 5.45 -16.92
C SER A 439 28.67 3.97 -16.74
N VAL A 440 27.87 3.11 -17.35
CA VAL A 440 28.14 1.68 -17.46
C VAL A 440 29.39 1.48 -18.32
N VAL A 441 30.47 1.00 -17.72
CA VAL A 441 31.62 0.51 -18.49
C VAL A 441 31.25 -0.85 -19.06
N SER A 442 31.00 -0.91 -20.37
CA SER A 442 30.86 -2.15 -21.10
C SER A 442 32.17 -2.92 -21.10
N GLY A 443 32.26 -3.98 -20.28
CA GLY A 443 33.34 -4.95 -20.36
C GLY A 443 33.28 -5.68 -21.71
N GLN A 444 34.40 -5.78 -22.39
CA GLN A 444 34.55 -6.55 -23.62
C GLN A 444 34.06 -7.99 -23.46
N GLU A 445 33.24 -8.44 -24.42
CA GLU A 445 32.94 -9.86 -24.60
C GLU A 445 34.22 -10.66 -24.87
N THR A 446 34.71 -11.33 -23.85
CA THR A 446 35.68 -12.43 -24.01
C THR A 446 35.34 -13.51 -22.99
N GLY A 447 34.63 -14.53 -23.41
CA GLY A 447 34.43 -15.74 -22.62
C GLY A 447 32.98 -16.19 -22.54
N ASP A 448 32.75 -17.46 -22.63
CA ASP A 448 31.54 -18.26 -22.61
C ASP A 448 30.22 -17.53 -22.34
N ALA A 449 29.30 -17.59 -23.29
CA ALA A 449 27.96 -16.97 -23.27
C ALA A 449 27.08 -17.39 -22.07
N ASP A 450 27.58 -18.18 -21.12
CA ASP A 450 26.85 -18.79 -20.01
C ASP A 450 27.29 -18.27 -18.62
N SER A 451 28.28 -17.38 -18.52
CA SER A 451 28.73 -16.78 -17.25
C SER A 451 28.58 -15.25 -17.24
N GLY A 452 28.24 -14.67 -16.05
CA GLY A 452 28.26 -13.24 -15.80
C GLY A 452 29.69 -12.74 -15.46
N GLN A 453 29.80 -11.76 -14.56
CA GLN A 453 31.08 -11.20 -14.08
C GLN A 453 32.00 -12.28 -13.48
N PHE A 454 31.43 -13.29 -12.81
CA PHE A 454 32.18 -14.33 -12.13
C PHE A 454 32.05 -15.68 -12.82
N THR A 455 33.17 -16.32 -13.13
CA THR A 455 33.21 -17.60 -13.85
C THR A 455 32.68 -18.81 -13.05
N ASP A 456 32.48 -18.64 -11.75
CA ASP A 456 31.87 -19.65 -10.84
C ASP A 456 30.42 -19.33 -10.46
N VAL A 457 29.82 -18.34 -11.13
CA VAL A 457 28.40 -17.98 -11.01
C VAL A 457 27.74 -18.21 -12.36
N VAL A 458 27.18 -19.41 -12.55
CA VAL A 458 26.58 -19.79 -13.83
C VAL A 458 25.15 -19.28 -13.93
N ARG A 459 24.73 -18.90 -15.14
CA ARG A 459 23.40 -18.28 -15.41
C ARG A 459 22.22 -19.13 -14.96
N SER A 460 22.33 -20.45 -14.97
CA SER A 460 21.28 -21.36 -14.53
C SER A 460 21.14 -21.48 -13.00
N SER A 461 22.04 -20.87 -12.22
CA SER A 461 22.00 -20.92 -10.75
C SER A 461 20.90 -20.01 -10.22
N TRP A 462 20.19 -20.45 -9.19
CA TRP A 462 19.12 -19.67 -8.53
C TRP A 462 19.58 -18.32 -7.95
N TYR A 463 20.86 -18.18 -7.70
CA TYR A 463 21.49 -16.97 -7.14
C TYR A 463 22.13 -16.07 -8.20
N PHE A 464 22.13 -16.45 -9.49
CA PHE A 464 22.82 -15.70 -10.55
C PHE A 464 22.41 -14.23 -10.55
N ASP A 465 21.12 -13.95 -10.73
CA ASP A 465 20.61 -12.58 -10.79
C ASP A 465 20.89 -11.77 -9.54
N ALA A 466 20.83 -12.40 -8.37
CA ALA A 466 21.10 -11.74 -7.09
C ALA A 466 22.57 -11.37 -6.94
N VAL A 467 23.49 -12.25 -7.35
CA VAL A 467 24.96 -11.97 -7.29
C VAL A 467 25.35 -10.90 -8.28
N GLU A 468 24.85 -10.96 -9.52
CA GLU A 468 25.08 -9.94 -10.55
C GLU A 468 24.53 -8.56 -10.11
N THR A 469 23.31 -8.54 -9.57
CA THR A 469 22.70 -7.33 -9.01
C THR A 469 23.54 -6.77 -7.86
N ALA A 470 23.93 -7.61 -6.90
CA ALA A 470 24.73 -7.18 -5.76
C ALA A 470 26.12 -6.68 -6.18
N TYR A 471 26.69 -7.26 -7.23
CA TYR A 471 27.96 -6.79 -7.81
C TYR A 471 27.82 -5.44 -8.50
N TYR A 472 26.77 -5.25 -9.31
CA TYR A 472 26.49 -3.98 -9.99
C TYR A 472 26.36 -2.80 -9.01
N TYR A 473 25.62 -3.01 -7.92
CA TYR A 473 25.48 -1.99 -6.88
C TYR A 473 26.65 -1.95 -5.90
N GLU A 474 27.78 -2.59 -6.22
CA GLU A 474 28.99 -2.65 -5.40
C GLU A 474 28.79 -3.20 -3.97
N ILE A 475 27.67 -3.88 -3.70
CA ILE A 475 27.39 -4.52 -2.41
C ILE A 475 28.36 -5.67 -2.18
N VAL A 476 28.62 -6.46 -3.19
CA VAL A 476 29.57 -7.57 -3.15
C VAL A 476 30.76 -7.32 -4.05
N LYS A 477 31.88 -7.93 -3.67
CA LYS A 477 33.07 -8.11 -4.53
C LYS A 477 33.40 -9.59 -4.59
N GLY A 478 34.09 -10.00 -5.63
CA GLY A 478 34.60 -11.36 -5.74
C GLY A 478 35.65 -11.69 -4.67
N THR A 479 35.93 -12.97 -4.51
CA THR A 479 37.10 -13.46 -3.77
C THR A 479 38.39 -13.29 -4.60
N SER A 480 38.21 -13.11 -5.92
CA SER A 480 39.21 -12.64 -6.89
C SER A 480 38.51 -11.83 -7.98
N GLU A 481 39.25 -11.33 -8.98
CA GLU A 481 38.66 -10.60 -10.12
C GLU A 481 37.61 -11.42 -10.89
N THR A 482 37.76 -12.74 -10.93
CA THR A 482 36.89 -13.64 -11.71
C THR A 482 36.14 -14.69 -10.90
N LYS A 483 36.25 -14.68 -9.56
CA LYS A 483 35.61 -15.68 -8.68
C LYS A 483 34.84 -15.01 -7.57
N PHE A 484 33.59 -15.47 -7.34
CA PHE A 484 32.70 -15.04 -6.26
C PHE A 484 32.73 -16.01 -5.06
N ASN A 485 32.92 -17.31 -5.30
CA ASN A 485 32.79 -18.40 -4.35
C ASN A 485 31.37 -18.50 -3.74
N PRO A 486 30.32 -18.75 -4.55
CA PRO A 486 28.92 -18.67 -4.11
C PRO A 486 28.57 -19.64 -2.98
N GLY A 487 29.16 -20.83 -2.97
CA GLY A 487 28.97 -21.84 -1.93
C GLY A 487 29.86 -21.68 -0.68
N GLY A 488 30.77 -20.73 -0.69
CA GLY A 488 31.64 -20.45 0.45
C GLY A 488 30.87 -19.86 1.62
N THR A 489 31.20 -20.30 2.84
CA THR A 489 30.62 -19.72 4.06
C THR A 489 31.09 -18.29 4.24
N ILE A 490 30.19 -17.35 4.53
CA ILE A 490 30.53 -15.97 4.81
C ILE A 490 30.90 -15.76 6.28
N THR A 491 31.92 -14.95 6.55
CA THR A 491 32.38 -14.59 7.90
C THR A 491 31.67 -13.33 8.43
N ARG A 492 31.69 -13.10 9.75
CA ARG A 492 31.10 -11.90 10.39
C ARG A 492 31.65 -10.62 9.79
N GLN A 493 32.98 -10.50 9.59
CA GLN A 493 33.59 -9.31 9.00
C GLN A 493 33.21 -9.11 7.52
N GLU A 494 33.06 -10.19 6.74
CA GLU A 494 32.59 -10.08 5.35
C GLU A 494 31.11 -9.63 5.29
N ALA A 495 30.27 -10.19 6.17
CA ALA A 495 28.88 -9.77 6.29
C ALA A 495 28.74 -8.29 6.67
N ALA A 496 29.53 -7.81 7.63
CA ALA A 496 29.56 -6.40 8.03
C ALA A 496 29.92 -5.48 6.86
N VAL A 497 30.90 -5.86 6.03
CA VAL A 497 31.27 -5.08 4.84
C VAL A 497 30.15 -5.03 3.81
N MET A 498 29.46 -6.14 3.57
CA MET A 498 28.33 -6.16 2.64
C MET A 498 27.17 -5.33 3.18
N VAL A 499 26.87 -5.43 4.48
CA VAL A 499 25.81 -4.63 5.13
C VAL A 499 26.16 -3.13 5.12
N ALA A 500 27.41 -2.73 5.39
CA ALA A 500 27.81 -1.33 5.35
C ALA A 500 27.66 -0.74 3.93
N ARG A 501 28.00 -1.50 2.88
CA ARG A 501 27.80 -1.08 1.49
C ARG A 501 26.32 -0.98 1.14
N ALA A 502 25.51 -1.93 1.59
CA ALA A 502 24.05 -1.88 1.45
C ALA A 502 23.45 -0.66 2.19
N ALA A 503 23.93 -0.37 3.41
CA ALA A 503 23.52 0.78 4.19
C ALA A 503 23.88 2.11 3.50
N LYS A 504 25.04 2.19 2.82
CA LYS A 504 25.42 3.35 2.01
C LYS A 504 24.42 3.58 0.86
N LEU A 505 24.00 2.53 0.17
CA LEU A 505 22.94 2.63 -0.85
C LEU A 505 21.60 3.09 -0.25
N CYS A 506 21.33 2.74 1.00
CA CYS A 506 20.15 3.22 1.73
C CYS A 506 20.28 4.69 2.19
N GLY A 507 21.39 5.39 1.91
CA GLY A 507 21.62 6.78 2.30
C GLY A 507 22.20 6.96 3.71
N MET A 508 22.63 5.88 4.38
CA MET A 508 23.29 5.97 5.69
C MET A 508 24.72 6.49 5.55
N ASP A 509 25.16 7.29 6.52
CA ASP A 509 26.56 7.67 6.63
C ASP A 509 27.38 6.50 7.18
N THR A 510 28.18 5.90 6.32
CA THR A 510 29.02 4.74 6.63
C THR A 510 30.49 5.08 6.80
N GLU A 511 30.87 6.33 6.57
CA GLU A 511 32.28 6.77 6.71
C GLU A 511 32.64 6.82 8.20
N ARG A 512 33.85 6.37 8.51
CA ARG A 512 34.41 6.39 9.87
C ARG A 512 35.85 6.84 9.81
N THR A 513 36.22 7.76 10.66
CA THR A 513 37.62 8.19 10.83
C THR A 513 38.44 7.13 11.56
N ASP A 514 39.74 7.15 11.42
CA ASP A 514 40.66 6.22 12.12
C ASP A 514 40.47 6.29 13.65
N VAL A 515 40.10 7.46 14.18
CA VAL A 515 39.82 7.66 15.61
C VAL A 515 38.55 6.94 16.03
N GLU A 516 37.45 7.12 15.30
CA GLU A 516 36.19 6.44 15.55
C GLU A 516 36.31 4.91 15.42
N ILE A 517 37.01 4.45 14.36
CA ILE A 517 37.28 3.01 14.18
C ILE A 517 38.00 2.44 15.39
N ARG A 518 39.07 3.11 15.82
CA ARG A 518 39.86 2.67 16.98
C ARG A 518 39.02 2.67 18.26
N ASP A 519 38.30 3.78 18.52
CA ASP A 519 37.58 3.97 19.79
C ASP A 519 36.42 2.97 19.89
N THR A 520 35.73 2.66 18.79
CA THR A 520 34.67 1.65 18.76
C THR A 520 35.23 0.23 18.94
N LEU A 521 36.22 -0.14 18.14
CA LEU A 521 36.71 -1.53 18.12
C LEU A 521 37.57 -1.88 19.34
N ALA A 522 38.27 -0.90 19.95
CA ALA A 522 39.14 -1.15 21.12
C ALA A 522 38.36 -1.62 22.36
N GLY A 523 37.03 -1.53 22.38
CA GLY A 523 36.21 -2.10 23.42
C GLY A 523 36.18 -3.62 23.44
N PHE A 524 36.60 -4.29 22.34
CA PHE A 524 36.55 -5.73 22.20
C PHE A 524 37.92 -6.40 22.41
N GLY A 525 37.92 -7.56 23.05
CA GLY A 525 39.19 -8.26 23.41
C GLY A 525 40.03 -8.69 22.21
N ASP A 526 39.38 -9.06 21.11
CA ASP A 526 40.06 -9.56 19.90
C ASP A 526 40.07 -8.57 18.72
N TYR A 527 39.84 -7.28 18.95
CA TYR A 527 39.70 -6.26 17.88
C TYR A 527 40.86 -6.23 16.88
N ARG A 528 42.06 -6.60 17.30
CA ARG A 528 43.28 -6.67 16.45
C ARG A 528 43.22 -7.78 15.40
N THR A 529 42.26 -8.71 15.52
CA THR A 529 42.07 -9.80 14.54
C THR A 529 41.16 -9.39 13.39
N VAL A 530 40.50 -8.21 13.49
CA VAL A 530 39.72 -7.64 12.40
C VAL A 530 40.63 -7.22 11.25
N ALA A 531 40.38 -7.74 10.06
CA ALA A 531 41.15 -7.42 8.88
C ALA A 531 41.04 -5.91 8.54
N ASN A 532 42.15 -5.26 8.12
CA ASN A 532 42.16 -3.84 7.84
C ASN A 532 41.05 -3.37 6.90
N TRP A 533 40.74 -4.18 5.89
CA TRP A 533 39.66 -3.87 4.93
C TRP A 533 38.24 -3.92 5.52
N ALA A 534 38.07 -4.51 6.70
CA ALA A 534 36.77 -4.67 7.36
C ALA A 534 36.59 -3.72 8.55
N GLN A 535 37.64 -3.09 9.05
CA GLN A 535 37.62 -2.31 10.29
C GLN A 535 36.58 -1.18 10.26
N ALA A 536 36.52 -0.38 9.19
CA ALA A 536 35.58 0.72 9.06
C ALA A 536 34.13 0.19 9.05
N ALA A 537 33.86 -0.88 8.31
CA ALA A 537 32.53 -1.49 8.24
C ALA A 537 32.09 -2.13 9.56
N MET A 538 33.02 -2.78 10.27
CA MET A 538 32.76 -3.32 11.60
C MET A 538 32.44 -2.22 12.60
N ALA A 539 33.25 -1.15 12.63
CA ALA A 539 32.98 0.01 13.49
C ALA A 539 31.64 0.66 13.18
N PHE A 540 31.31 0.85 11.91
CA PHE A 540 30.00 1.35 11.49
C PHE A 540 28.86 0.46 12.02
N CYS A 541 28.94 -0.86 11.86
CA CYS A 541 27.89 -1.78 12.29
C CYS A 541 27.71 -1.79 13.82
N TYR A 542 28.77 -1.64 14.60
CA TYR A 542 28.69 -1.54 16.06
C TYR A 542 28.17 -0.17 16.51
N ASP A 543 28.73 0.93 16.01
CA ASP A 543 28.28 2.29 16.33
C ASP A 543 26.78 2.52 16.08
N THR A 544 26.31 1.97 14.97
CA THR A 544 24.91 2.08 14.60
C THR A 544 24.02 1.03 15.27
N GLY A 545 24.59 0.08 16.03
CA GLY A 545 23.84 -1.00 16.67
C GLY A 545 23.22 -1.98 15.66
N ILE A 546 23.77 -2.10 14.45
CA ILE A 546 23.43 -3.15 13.49
C ILE A 546 24.01 -4.48 13.98
N LEU A 547 25.22 -4.45 14.54
CA LEU A 547 25.78 -5.54 15.34
C LEU A 547 25.58 -5.25 16.82
N ASP A 548 25.41 -6.31 17.60
CA ASP A 548 25.26 -6.24 19.06
C ASP A 548 26.65 -6.17 19.69
N ASP A 549 26.84 -5.28 20.66
CA ASP A 549 28.10 -5.04 21.39
C ASP A 549 28.14 -5.74 22.77
N THR A 550 27.20 -6.61 23.04
CA THR A 550 27.10 -7.33 24.33
C THR A 550 28.13 -8.45 24.48
N GLU A 551 28.73 -8.91 23.39
CA GLU A 551 29.80 -9.93 23.42
C GLU A 551 31.17 -9.27 23.69
N PHE A 552 32.03 -9.97 24.43
CA PHE A 552 33.39 -9.52 24.73
C PHE A 552 34.31 -9.51 23.52
N ASP A 553 34.11 -10.42 22.57
CA ASP A 553 34.91 -10.61 21.38
C ASP A 553 34.11 -10.42 20.10
N ILE A 554 34.71 -9.80 19.08
CA ILE A 554 34.13 -9.59 17.74
C ILE A 554 34.00 -10.91 16.98
N GLN A 555 34.99 -11.80 17.10
CA GLN A 555 35.10 -13.06 16.36
C GLN A 555 35.00 -12.83 14.82
N PRO A 556 35.80 -11.94 14.20
CA PRO A 556 35.59 -11.48 12.82
C PRO A 556 35.68 -12.59 11.77
N GLY A 557 36.49 -13.61 12.02
CA GLY A 557 36.65 -14.78 11.14
C GLY A 557 35.61 -15.90 11.36
N LYS A 558 34.71 -15.78 12.36
CA LYS A 558 33.66 -16.77 12.60
C LYS A 558 32.66 -16.75 11.47
N ALA A 559 32.23 -17.94 11.03
CA ALA A 559 31.11 -18.07 10.11
C ALA A 559 29.85 -17.48 10.73
N ILE A 560 29.16 -16.58 10.01
CA ILE A 560 27.93 -15.95 10.49
C ILE A 560 26.75 -16.92 10.40
N LEU A 561 25.85 -16.86 11.37
CA LEU A 561 24.68 -17.71 11.44
C LEU A 561 23.46 -17.03 10.78
N ARG A 562 22.49 -17.83 10.37
CA ARG A 562 21.29 -17.35 9.67
C ARG A 562 20.49 -16.34 10.50
N PHE A 563 20.38 -16.57 11.82
CA PHE A 563 19.69 -15.61 12.69
C PHE A 563 20.46 -14.29 12.84
N GLU A 564 21.80 -14.34 12.89
CA GLU A 564 22.65 -13.13 12.97
C GLU A 564 22.46 -12.26 11.71
N VAL A 565 22.40 -12.90 10.52
CA VAL A 565 22.12 -12.18 9.27
C VAL A 565 20.71 -11.58 9.28
N ALA A 566 19.71 -12.31 9.75
CA ALA A 566 18.35 -11.77 9.85
C ALA A 566 18.31 -10.55 10.78
N GLU A 567 18.99 -10.58 11.91
CA GLU A 567 19.07 -9.47 12.85
C GLU A 567 19.79 -8.27 12.25
N MET A 568 20.96 -8.47 11.61
CA MET A 568 21.71 -7.38 10.95
C MET A 568 20.86 -6.69 9.87
N MET A 569 20.22 -7.47 9.02
CA MET A 569 19.37 -6.93 7.94
C MET A 569 18.13 -6.22 8.50
N TYR A 570 17.49 -6.79 9.52
CA TYR A 570 16.35 -6.17 10.19
C TYR A 570 16.71 -4.81 10.79
N ARG A 571 17.80 -4.74 11.55
CA ARG A 571 18.28 -3.50 12.16
C ARG A 571 18.71 -2.47 11.10
N MET A 572 19.45 -2.90 10.09
CA MET A 572 19.88 -2.02 9.00
C MET A 572 18.69 -1.44 8.24
N LEU A 573 17.73 -2.26 7.83
CA LEU A 573 16.54 -1.79 7.11
C LEU A 573 15.64 -0.91 8.00
N GLY A 574 15.54 -1.20 9.30
CA GLY A 574 14.83 -0.35 10.26
C GLY A 574 15.46 1.03 10.38
N LYS A 575 16.81 1.13 10.50
CA LYS A 575 17.54 2.40 10.55
C LYS A 575 17.50 3.16 9.22
N ALA A 576 17.38 2.44 8.13
CA ALA A 576 17.21 3.00 6.79
C ALA A 576 15.75 3.38 6.48
N GLU A 577 14.82 3.20 7.43
CA GLU A 577 13.37 3.49 7.28
C GLU A 577 12.70 2.68 6.15
N LEU A 578 13.22 1.47 5.88
CA LEU A 578 12.77 0.57 4.81
C LEU A 578 11.98 -0.66 5.32
N LEU A 579 11.73 -0.78 6.63
CA LEU A 579 10.90 -1.83 7.22
C LEU A 579 9.44 -1.45 7.39
#